data_f5b6645c52f70f35c76b061bb90821de
#
_entry.id   f5b6645c52f70f35c76b061bb90821de
#
_cell.length_a   1.000
_cell.length_b   1.000
_cell.length_c   1.000
_cell.angle_alpha   90.00
_cell.angle_beta   90.00
_cell.angle_gamma   90.00
#
_symmetry.space_group_name_H-M   'P 1'
#
loop_
_entity.id
_entity.type
_entity.pdbx_description
1 polymer ?
#
loop_
_entity_poly.entity_id
_entity_poly.type
_entity_poly.pdbx_seq_one_letter_code
_entity_poly.pdbx_strand_id
1 'polypeptide(L)'
;MTERMNIVNEMQDDATRIVYLPTDKLRTFAEHPYKIIDNDEMASLVESIKTQGVLTPIVVRSMENGEYEIVSGHRRVFACNKLGIFEVPAVVRELTREEAIVVMADSNLHRDGLLPSEKAFAYKMKLDAIKRQGERTDLTSDHRGQKSLTSVERIALESDESKSQVQRYIALTNLIPEFLQMVDEGKMALTPAVEISRLHKESQKMLHRMCDICDCTPSYSQTVRMRRLADEGALGWEQISEIMSEEKANQKEKVTLFIDDLKKYYPRSATPKDITADILRMLESRYKARRNRDGR
;
A
#
# COMPACT_ATOMS: atom_id res chain seq x y z
N MET A 1 -14.12 -44.84 16.42
CA MET A 1 -13.15 -44.01 15.68
C MET A 1 -13.57 -43.73 14.23
N THR A 2 -14.30 -44.60 13.60
CA THR A 2 -14.72 -44.54 12.19
C THR A 2 -15.79 -43.50 11.89
N GLU A 3 -16.73 -43.24 12.80
CA GLU A 3 -17.80 -42.23 12.60
C GLU A 3 -17.31 -40.77 12.65
N ARG A 4 -16.31 -40.46 13.48
CA ARG A 4 -15.75 -39.10 13.52
C ARG A 4 -14.90 -38.75 12.29
N MET A 5 -14.29 -39.76 11.66
CA MET A 5 -13.55 -39.59 10.41
C MET A 5 -14.48 -39.33 9.20
N ASN A 6 -15.65 -39.98 9.17
CA ASN A 6 -16.64 -39.73 8.12
C ASN A 6 -17.26 -38.34 8.18
N ILE A 7 -17.58 -37.86 9.38
CA ILE A 7 -18.15 -36.50 9.56
C ILE A 7 -17.14 -35.42 9.14
N VAL A 8 -15.83 -35.58 9.41
CA VAL A 8 -14.79 -34.63 9.00
C VAL A 8 -14.58 -34.66 7.49
N ASN A 9 -14.68 -35.83 6.84
CA ASN A 9 -14.60 -35.94 5.39
C ASN A 9 -15.85 -35.37 4.67
N GLU A 10 -17.05 -35.60 5.20
CA GLU A 10 -18.27 -35.01 4.65
C GLU A 10 -18.30 -33.45 4.80
N MET A 11 -17.78 -32.91 5.90
CA MET A 11 -17.66 -31.45 6.09
C MET A 11 -16.58 -30.82 5.19
N GLN A 12 -15.53 -31.57 4.80
CA GLN A 12 -14.52 -31.10 3.84
C GLN A 12 -15.01 -31.18 2.39
N ASP A 13 -15.92 -32.07 2.06
CA ASP A 13 -16.45 -32.28 0.70
C ASP A 13 -17.46 -31.18 0.32
N ASP A 14 -18.26 -30.69 1.26
CA ASP A 14 -19.25 -29.64 1.03
C ASP A 14 -18.61 -28.26 0.80
N ALA A 15 -17.44 -27.99 1.39
CA ALA A 15 -16.70 -26.73 1.23
C ALA A 15 -16.04 -26.57 -0.15
N THR A 16 -16.02 -27.63 -0.98
CA THR A 16 -15.38 -27.65 -2.31
C THR A 16 -16.39 -27.86 -3.44
N ARG A 17 -17.66 -28.05 -3.12
CA ARG A 17 -18.70 -28.30 -4.12
C ARG A 17 -18.95 -27.08 -4.98
N ILE A 18 -18.74 -27.23 -6.29
CA ILE A 18 -19.06 -26.19 -7.26
C ILE A 18 -20.56 -26.24 -7.57
N VAL A 19 -21.22 -25.09 -7.41
CA VAL A 19 -22.62 -24.88 -7.75
C VAL A 19 -22.72 -23.78 -8.81
N TYR A 20 -23.75 -23.81 -9.64
CA TYR A 20 -24.02 -22.72 -10.59
C TYR A 20 -25.01 -21.76 -9.93
N LEU A 21 -24.65 -20.49 -9.82
CA LEU A 21 -25.47 -19.46 -9.20
C LEU A 21 -25.90 -18.42 -10.22
N PRO A 22 -27.18 -18.00 -10.18
CA PRO A 22 -27.68 -16.91 -11.04
C PRO A 22 -26.99 -15.60 -10.68
N THR A 23 -26.55 -14.84 -11.69
CA THR A 23 -25.81 -13.58 -11.51
C THR A 23 -26.66 -12.49 -10.86
N ASP A 24 -27.97 -12.53 -10.98
CA ASP A 24 -28.92 -11.61 -10.34
C ASP A 24 -29.01 -11.77 -8.80
N LYS A 25 -28.63 -12.94 -8.27
CA LYS A 25 -28.54 -13.21 -6.84
C LYS A 25 -27.18 -12.85 -6.22
N LEU A 26 -26.22 -12.44 -7.03
CA LEU A 26 -24.89 -12.08 -6.59
C LEU A 26 -24.83 -10.59 -6.18
N ARG A 27 -24.28 -10.32 -5.01
CA ARG A 27 -24.07 -8.96 -4.50
C ARG A 27 -22.57 -8.68 -4.33
N THR A 28 -22.18 -7.50 -4.73
CA THR A 28 -20.81 -7.02 -4.53
C THR A 28 -20.59 -6.81 -3.04
N PHE A 29 -19.41 -7.16 -2.55
CA PHE A 29 -19.03 -6.93 -1.17
C PHE A 29 -19.05 -5.42 -0.86
N ALA A 30 -19.79 -5.01 0.17
CA ALA A 30 -19.81 -3.63 0.62
C ALA A 30 -18.38 -3.21 1.04
N GLU A 31 -17.96 -2.00 0.68
CA GLU A 31 -16.62 -1.48 0.98
C GLU A 31 -15.47 -2.22 0.26
N HIS A 32 -15.75 -2.85 -0.89
CA HIS A 32 -14.72 -3.54 -1.68
C HIS A 32 -13.60 -2.57 -2.11
N PRO A 33 -12.34 -2.77 -1.69
CA PRO A 33 -11.27 -1.79 -1.89
C PRO A 33 -10.75 -1.74 -3.32
N TYR A 34 -11.03 -2.78 -4.11
CA TYR A 34 -10.47 -2.94 -5.46
C TYR A 34 -11.41 -2.40 -6.51
N LYS A 35 -10.90 -1.53 -7.38
CA LYS A 35 -11.67 -0.98 -8.50
C LYS A 35 -11.73 -1.99 -9.63
N ILE A 36 -12.94 -2.23 -10.16
CA ILE A 36 -13.08 -2.96 -11.42
C ILE A 36 -12.89 -1.94 -12.54
N ILE A 37 -11.75 -2.02 -13.21
CA ILE A 37 -11.41 -1.13 -14.33
C ILE A 37 -11.68 -1.89 -15.62
N ASP A 38 -12.41 -1.25 -16.54
CA ASP A 38 -12.68 -1.77 -17.88
C ASP A 38 -11.52 -1.38 -18.81
N ASN A 39 -10.45 -2.15 -18.77
CA ASN A 39 -9.21 -1.97 -19.51
C ASN A 39 -8.91 -3.18 -20.41
N ASP A 40 -7.78 -3.17 -21.11
CA ASP A 40 -7.36 -4.25 -22.02
C ASP A 40 -7.25 -5.61 -21.30
N GLU A 41 -6.88 -5.64 -20.04
CA GLU A 41 -6.86 -6.87 -19.23
C GLU A 41 -8.29 -7.40 -19.00
N MET A 42 -9.27 -6.51 -18.81
CA MET A 42 -10.67 -6.91 -18.69
C MET A 42 -11.20 -7.40 -20.03
N ALA A 43 -10.84 -6.75 -21.14
CA ALA A 43 -11.20 -7.21 -22.47
C ALA A 43 -10.64 -8.61 -22.76
N SER A 44 -9.39 -8.88 -22.37
CA SER A 44 -8.76 -10.20 -22.49
C SER A 44 -9.48 -11.25 -21.63
N LEU A 45 -9.90 -10.89 -20.41
CA LEU A 45 -10.67 -11.78 -19.54
C LEU A 45 -12.06 -12.08 -20.13
N VAL A 46 -12.74 -11.09 -20.69
CA VAL A 46 -14.04 -11.27 -21.37
C VAL A 46 -13.91 -12.24 -22.54
N GLU A 47 -12.89 -12.09 -23.39
CA GLU A 47 -12.67 -13.00 -24.53
C GLU A 47 -12.30 -14.42 -24.09
N SER A 48 -11.49 -14.54 -23.01
CA SER A 48 -11.20 -15.85 -22.42
C SER A 48 -12.45 -16.54 -21.90
N ILE A 49 -13.31 -15.82 -21.18
CA ILE A 49 -14.57 -16.40 -20.64
C ILE A 49 -15.54 -16.73 -21.76
N LYS A 50 -15.58 -15.95 -22.83
CA LYS A 50 -16.41 -16.22 -24.01
C LYS A 50 -16.01 -17.52 -24.72
N THR A 51 -14.70 -17.81 -24.78
CA THR A 51 -14.17 -18.97 -25.50
C THR A 51 -14.11 -20.23 -24.64
N GLN A 52 -13.78 -20.13 -23.36
CA GLN A 52 -13.47 -21.26 -22.48
C GLN A 52 -14.45 -21.39 -21.30
N GLY A 53 -15.34 -20.40 -21.12
CA GLY A 53 -16.16 -20.29 -19.92
C GLY A 53 -15.38 -19.85 -18.69
N VAL A 54 -16.01 -19.89 -17.52
CA VAL A 54 -15.39 -19.53 -16.24
C VAL A 54 -14.68 -20.77 -15.70
N LEU A 55 -13.37 -20.90 -15.97
CA LEU A 55 -12.56 -22.06 -15.56
C LEU A 55 -12.36 -22.16 -14.04
N THR A 56 -12.22 -21.03 -13.36
CA THR A 56 -12.05 -20.98 -11.91
C THR A 56 -13.33 -20.46 -11.27
N PRO A 57 -14.01 -21.22 -10.41
CA PRO A 57 -15.24 -20.77 -9.77
C PRO A 57 -15.01 -19.54 -8.91
N ILE A 58 -16.04 -18.71 -8.78
CA ILE A 58 -16.03 -17.60 -7.81
C ILE A 58 -16.22 -18.13 -6.40
N VAL A 59 -15.83 -17.35 -5.39
CA VAL A 59 -16.10 -17.67 -3.98
C VAL A 59 -17.15 -16.71 -3.48
N VAL A 60 -18.20 -17.24 -2.89
CA VAL A 60 -19.31 -16.47 -2.33
C VAL A 60 -19.62 -16.93 -0.90
N ARG A 61 -20.26 -16.07 -0.11
CA ARG A 61 -20.89 -16.46 1.16
C ARG A 61 -22.41 -16.29 1.08
N SER A 62 -23.12 -17.13 1.79
CA SER A 62 -24.58 -17.02 1.91
C SER A 62 -24.95 -15.80 2.74
N MET A 63 -26.04 -15.12 2.34
CA MET A 63 -26.68 -14.05 3.11
C MET A 63 -28.05 -14.52 3.62
N GLU A 64 -28.51 -13.91 4.72
CA GLU A 64 -29.80 -14.29 5.37
C GLU A 64 -31.02 -14.11 4.45
N ASN A 65 -30.93 -13.22 3.46
CA ASN A 65 -31.98 -12.95 2.49
C ASN A 65 -32.04 -13.92 1.29
N GLY A 66 -31.24 -14.97 1.29
CA GLY A 66 -31.13 -15.95 0.19
C GLY A 66 -30.32 -15.46 -1.01
N GLU A 67 -29.61 -14.34 -0.89
CA GLU A 67 -28.64 -13.84 -1.85
C GLU A 67 -27.22 -14.29 -1.44
N TYR A 68 -26.26 -14.04 -2.33
CA TYR A 68 -24.87 -14.42 -2.11
C TYR A 68 -23.96 -13.19 -2.26
N GLU A 69 -23.09 -12.97 -1.29
CA GLU A 69 -22.09 -11.91 -1.35
C GLU A 69 -20.78 -12.46 -1.93
N ILE A 70 -20.26 -11.78 -2.96
CA ILE A 70 -19.04 -12.19 -3.67
C ILE A 70 -17.83 -11.90 -2.78
N VAL A 71 -17.09 -12.94 -2.40
CA VAL A 71 -15.83 -12.82 -1.62
C VAL A 71 -14.64 -12.76 -2.57
N SER A 72 -14.63 -13.55 -3.65
CA SER A 72 -13.57 -13.53 -4.66
C SER A 72 -14.14 -13.80 -6.05
N GLY A 73 -13.62 -13.09 -7.05
CA GLY A 73 -14.02 -13.25 -8.45
C GLY A 73 -14.91 -12.17 -9.02
N HIS A 74 -14.95 -10.98 -8.44
CA HIS A 74 -15.73 -9.82 -8.92
C HIS A 74 -15.50 -9.50 -10.41
N ARG A 75 -14.23 -9.57 -10.90
CA ARG A 75 -13.90 -9.37 -12.30
C ARG A 75 -14.55 -10.42 -13.22
N ARG A 76 -14.63 -11.68 -12.76
CA ARG A 76 -15.28 -12.77 -13.51
C ARG A 76 -16.78 -12.56 -13.62
N VAL A 77 -17.44 -12.17 -12.53
CA VAL A 77 -18.86 -11.81 -12.53
C VAL A 77 -19.12 -10.62 -13.45
N PHE A 78 -18.29 -9.58 -13.39
CA PHE A 78 -18.41 -8.43 -14.29
C PHE A 78 -18.29 -8.85 -15.78
N ALA A 79 -17.32 -9.70 -16.11
CA ALA A 79 -17.15 -10.21 -17.46
C ALA A 79 -18.33 -11.09 -17.92
N CYS A 80 -18.88 -11.93 -17.04
CA CYS A 80 -20.08 -12.72 -17.32
C CYS A 80 -21.29 -11.82 -17.62
N ASN A 81 -21.50 -10.79 -16.81
CA ASN A 81 -22.58 -9.82 -17.05
C ASN A 81 -22.44 -9.11 -18.40
N LYS A 82 -21.20 -8.71 -18.80
CA LYS A 82 -20.94 -8.15 -20.14
C LYS A 82 -21.27 -9.11 -21.27
N LEU A 83 -21.10 -10.40 -21.06
CA LEU A 83 -21.39 -11.45 -22.06
C LEU A 83 -22.84 -11.94 -22.03
N GLY A 84 -23.67 -11.47 -21.09
CA GLY A 84 -25.04 -11.95 -20.91
C GLY A 84 -25.09 -13.39 -20.38
N ILE A 85 -24.08 -13.83 -19.65
CA ILE A 85 -24.04 -15.12 -18.97
C ILE A 85 -24.77 -14.99 -17.64
N PHE A 86 -25.87 -15.71 -17.49
CA PHE A 86 -26.77 -15.60 -16.33
C PHE A 86 -26.41 -16.53 -15.16
N GLU A 87 -25.54 -17.50 -15.36
CA GLU A 87 -25.12 -18.43 -14.32
C GLU A 87 -23.60 -18.54 -14.29
N VAL A 88 -23.03 -18.54 -13.10
CA VAL A 88 -21.57 -18.63 -12.89
C VAL A 88 -21.23 -19.75 -11.92
N PRO A 89 -20.15 -20.53 -12.17
CA PRO A 89 -19.69 -21.55 -11.23
C PRO A 89 -19.15 -20.87 -9.96
N ALA A 90 -19.64 -21.31 -8.82
CA ALA A 90 -19.35 -20.72 -7.51
C ALA A 90 -19.07 -21.81 -6.48
N VAL A 91 -18.21 -21.51 -5.52
CA VAL A 91 -18.06 -22.24 -4.27
C VAL A 91 -18.70 -21.40 -3.17
N VAL A 92 -19.73 -21.96 -2.55
CA VAL A 92 -20.42 -21.33 -1.43
C VAL A 92 -19.67 -21.69 -0.15
N ARG A 93 -19.28 -20.67 0.62
CA ARG A 93 -18.66 -20.86 1.93
C ARG A 93 -19.50 -20.23 3.03
N GLU A 94 -19.65 -20.96 4.11
CA GLU A 94 -20.25 -20.41 5.33
C GLU A 94 -19.19 -19.60 6.07
N LEU A 95 -19.19 -18.31 5.84
CA LEU A 95 -18.23 -17.36 6.41
C LEU A 95 -18.99 -16.25 7.14
N THR A 96 -18.48 -15.88 8.29
CA THR A 96 -18.85 -14.60 8.91
C THR A 96 -18.36 -13.44 8.02
N ARG A 97 -18.88 -12.24 8.27
CA ARG A 97 -18.43 -11.07 7.50
C ARG A 97 -16.93 -10.82 7.68
N GLU A 98 -16.41 -10.97 8.88
CA GLU A 98 -15.01 -10.79 9.21
C GLU A 98 -14.12 -11.81 8.49
N GLU A 99 -14.51 -13.07 8.48
CA GLU A 99 -13.79 -14.13 7.75
C GLU A 99 -13.81 -13.89 6.23
N ALA A 100 -14.93 -13.45 5.68
CA ALA A 100 -15.02 -13.09 4.28
C ALA A 100 -14.09 -11.93 3.90
N ILE A 101 -13.96 -10.90 4.77
CA ILE A 101 -13.00 -9.79 4.57
C ILE A 101 -11.56 -10.31 4.53
N VAL A 102 -11.20 -11.21 5.45
CA VAL A 102 -9.84 -11.79 5.48
C VAL A 102 -9.57 -12.57 4.19
N VAL A 103 -10.48 -13.47 3.79
CA VAL A 103 -10.34 -14.26 2.56
C VAL A 103 -10.28 -13.37 1.31
N MET A 104 -11.09 -12.32 1.25
CA MET A 104 -11.09 -11.35 0.15
C MET A 104 -9.76 -10.60 0.07
N ALA A 105 -9.26 -10.09 1.19
CA ALA A 105 -7.99 -9.38 1.25
C ALA A 105 -6.84 -10.29 0.81
N ASP A 106 -6.77 -11.51 1.33
CA ASP A 106 -5.71 -12.47 1.00
C ASP A 106 -5.70 -12.86 -0.47
N SER A 107 -6.87 -13.11 -1.05
CA SER A 107 -6.99 -13.49 -2.46
C SER A 107 -6.51 -12.39 -3.43
N ASN A 108 -6.45 -11.14 -2.97
CA ASN A 108 -6.07 -10.00 -3.79
C ASN A 108 -4.66 -9.45 -3.46
N LEU A 109 -4.19 -9.56 -2.20
CA LEU A 109 -2.89 -9.03 -1.79
C LEU A 109 -1.69 -9.66 -2.54
N HIS A 110 -1.87 -10.88 -3.06
CA HIS A 110 -0.86 -11.58 -3.86
C HIS A 110 -0.98 -11.29 -5.37
N ARG A 111 -1.88 -10.40 -5.77
CA ARG A 111 -2.05 -10.04 -7.18
C ARG A 111 -0.95 -9.07 -7.62
N ASP A 112 -0.33 -9.34 -8.78
CA ASP A 112 0.62 -8.41 -9.40
C ASP A 112 -0.07 -7.12 -9.83
N GLY A 113 0.68 -6.01 -9.76
CA GLY A 113 0.20 -4.69 -10.18
C GLY A 113 -0.84 -4.03 -9.28
N LEU A 114 -0.97 -4.47 -8.03
CA LEU A 114 -1.86 -3.87 -7.05
C LEU A 114 -1.40 -2.44 -6.69
N LEU A 115 -2.31 -1.49 -6.77
CA LEU A 115 -2.02 -0.10 -6.44
C LEU A 115 -1.70 0.07 -4.93
N PRO A 116 -0.84 1.03 -4.57
CA PRO A 116 -0.56 1.33 -3.16
C PRO A 116 -1.80 1.61 -2.33
N SER A 117 -2.80 2.31 -2.89
CA SER A 117 -4.09 2.56 -2.22
C SER A 117 -4.87 1.27 -1.99
N GLU A 118 -4.91 0.37 -2.96
CA GLU A 118 -5.60 -0.92 -2.86
C GLU A 118 -4.96 -1.79 -1.76
N LYS A 119 -3.61 -1.86 -1.70
CA LYS A 119 -2.87 -2.50 -0.61
C LYS A 119 -3.22 -1.88 0.75
N ALA A 120 -3.24 -0.55 0.81
CA ALA A 120 -3.54 0.19 2.04
C ALA A 120 -4.91 -0.17 2.62
N PHE A 121 -5.95 -0.10 1.80
CA PHE A 121 -7.31 -0.44 2.23
C PHE A 121 -7.48 -1.93 2.52
N ALA A 122 -6.85 -2.83 1.74
CA ALA A 122 -6.88 -4.26 2.00
C ALA A 122 -6.27 -4.61 3.36
N TYR A 123 -5.08 -4.10 3.66
CA TYR A 123 -4.44 -4.30 4.97
C TYR A 123 -5.25 -3.68 6.11
N LYS A 124 -5.83 -2.50 5.90
CA LYS A 124 -6.70 -1.86 6.90
C LYS A 124 -7.93 -2.70 7.20
N MET A 125 -8.64 -3.14 6.17
CA MET A 125 -9.84 -3.99 6.32
C MET A 125 -9.51 -5.31 7.00
N LYS A 126 -8.41 -5.98 6.60
CA LYS A 126 -7.95 -7.21 7.22
C LYS A 126 -7.60 -7.00 8.69
N LEU A 127 -6.90 -5.92 9.03
CA LEU A 127 -6.56 -5.58 10.41
C LEU A 127 -7.82 -5.36 11.27
N ASP A 128 -8.78 -4.60 10.75
CA ASP A 128 -10.02 -4.31 11.48
C ASP A 128 -10.88 -5.57 11.65
N ALA A 129 -10.92 -6.47 10.66
CA ALA A 129 -11.61 -7.75 10.75
C ALA A 129 -10.97 -8.68 11.82
N ILE A 130 -9.66 -8.83 11.82
CA ILE A 130 -8.93 -9.65 12.80
C ILE A 130 -9.12 -9.10 14.23
N LYS A 131 -9.11 -7.78 14.41
CA LYS A 131 -9.37 -7.17 15.74
C LYS A 131 -10.76 -7.50 16.25
N ARG A 132 -11.81 -7.38 15.41
CA ARG A 132 -13.18 -7.71 15.78
C ARG A 132 -13.35 -9.20 16.12
N GLN A 133 -12.64 -10.09 15.42
CA GLN A 133 -12.60 -11.52 15.75
C GLN A 133 -11.93 -11.76 17.11
N GLY A 134 -10.79 -11.09 17.39
CA GLY A 134 -10.08 -11.18 18.65
C GLY A 134 -10.92 -10.73 19.85
N GLU A 135 -11.60 -9.60 19.73
CA GLU A 135 -12.52 -9.10 20.78
C GLU A 135 -13.63 -10.08 21.14
N ARG A 136 -14.15 -10.83 20.14
CA ARG A 136 -15.15 -11.89 20.37
C ARG A 136 -14.56 -13.12 21.07
N THR A 137 -13.30 -13.44 20.80
CA THR A 137 -12.63 -14.63 21.35
C THR A 137 -12.16 -14.39 22.79
N ASP A 138 -11.70 -13.18 23.11
CA ASP A 138 -11.25 -12.81 24.46
C ASP A 138 -12.40 -12.85 25.49
N LEU A 139 -13.66 -12.74 25.07
CA LEU A 139 -14.83 -12.93 25.93
C LEU A 139 -15.08 -14.41 26.31
N THR A 140 -14.39 -15.36 25.66
CA THR A 140 -14.63 -16.81 25.83
C THR A 140 -13.42 -17.63 26.26
N SER A 141 -12.20 -17.05 26.36
CA SER A 141 -10.96 -17.80 26.59
C SER A 141 -10.04 -17.17 27.64
N ASP A 142 -9.89 -17.88 28.76
CA ASP A 142 -8.91 -17.58 29.81
C ASP A 142 -7.56 -18.25 29.43
N HIS A 143 -6.79 -17.61 28.54
CA HIS A 143 -5.46 -18.09 28.15
C HIS A 143 -4.35 -17.12 28.58
N ARG A 144 -3.89 -17.31 29.82
CA ARG A 144 -2.65 -16.73 30.34
C ARG A 144 -1.43 -17.56 29.83
N GLY A 145 -0.54 -16.92 29.06
CA GLY A 145 0.83 -17.39 29.00
C GLY A 145 1.59 -17.50 27.70
N GLN A 146 1.05 -17.25 26.54
CA GLN A 146 1.85 -17.15 25.30
C GLN A 146 1.82 -15.72 24.75
N LYS A 147 3.02 -15.18 24.37
CA LYS A 147 3.11 -13.94 23.58
C LYS A 147 2.40 -14.18 22.25
N SER A 148 1.11 -13.86 22.19
CA SER A 148 0.35 -13.86 20.95
C SER A 148 0.94 -12.80 20.03
N LEU A 149 1.18 -13.16 18.76
CA LEU A 149 1.55 -12.21 17.72
C LEU A 149 0.49 -11.11 17.64
N THR A 150 0.93 -9.86 17.54
CA THR A 150 -0.01 -8.78 17.29
C THR A 150 -0.71 -8.98 15.94
N SER A 151 -1.95 -8.48 15.78
CA SER A 151 -2.70 -8.61 14.53
C SER A 151 -1.90 -8.11 13.31
N VAL A 152 -1.07 -7.09 13.47
CA VAL A 152 -0.19 -6.59 12.39
C VAL A 152 0.95 -7.56 12.07
N GLU A 153 1.54 -8.19 13.08
CA GLU A 153 2.60 -9.21 12.88
C GLU A 153 2.06 -10.43 12.17
N ARG A 154 0.84 -10.84 12.50
CA ARG A 154 0.17 -11.93 11.80
C ARG A 154 -0.06 -11.60 10.33
N ILE A 155 -0.59 -10.41 10.01
CA ILE A 155 -0.77 -9.94 8.64
C ILE A 155 0.55 -9.90 7.88
N ALA A 156 1.63 -9.38 8.51
CA ALA A 156 2.95 -9.28 7.92
C ALA A 156 3.51 -10.66 7.54
N LEU A 157 3.35 -11.64 8.42
CA LEU A 157 3.81 -13.01 8.19
C LEU A 157 3.04 -13.68 7.03
N GLU A 158 1.71 -13.48 6.96
CA GLU A 158 0.84 -14.07 5.94
C GLU A 158 1.02 -13.43 4.55
N SER A 159 1.48 -12.18 4.49
CA SER A 159 1.67 -11.43 3.23
C SER A 159 3.13 -11.32 2.77
N ASP A 160 4.06 -12.00 3.44
CA ASP A 160 5.52 -11.93 3.18
C ASP A 160 6.07 -10.49 3.17
N GLU A 161 5.47 -9.63 3.99
CA GLU A 161 5.86 -8.23 4.14
C GLU A 161 6.41 -7.98 5.56
N SER A 162 7.21 -6.95 5.74
CA SER A 162 7.62 -6.55 7.09
C SER A 162 6.47 -5.86 7.84
N LYS A 163 6.42 -6.02 9.17
CA LYS A 163 5.47 -5.29 10.04
C LYS A 163 5.48 -3.78 9.76
N SER A 164 6.65 -3.19 9.58
CA SER A 164 6.80 -1.77 9.25
C SER A 164 6.17 -1.42 7.90
N GLN A 165 6.31 -2.29 6.91
CA GLN A 165 5.75 -2.07 5.57
C GLN A 165 4.23 -2.12 5.61
N VAL A 166 3.64 -3.11 6.29
CA VAL A 166 2.19 -3.20 6.50
C VAL A 166 1.66 -1.94 7.18
N GLN A 167 2.33 -1.47 8.25
CA GLN A 167 1.94 -0.24 8.94
C GLN A 167 2.03 1.00 8.05
N ARG A 168 3.03 1.09 7.17
CA ARG A 168 3.19 2.18 6.21
C ARG A 168 2.05 2.20 5.20
N TYR A 169 1.66 1.04 4.65
CA TYR A 169 0.49 0.96 3.77
C TYR A 169 -0.79 1.36 4.50
N ILE A 170 -1.04 0.82 5.69
CA ILE A 170 -2.23 1.19 6.49
C ILE A 170 -2.29 2.70 6.74
N ALA A 171 -1.16 3.35 7.01
CA ALA A 171 -1.10 4.79 7.22
C ALA A 171 -1.62 5.60 6.02
N LEU A 172 -1.44 5.11 4.77
CA LEU A 172 -1.95 5.80 3.58
C LEU A 172 -3.46 5.98 3.58
N THR A 173 -4.22 5.13 4.28
CA THR A 173 -5.68 5.29 4.39
C THR A 173 -6.09 6.61 5.06
N ASN A 174 -5.16 7.29 5.72
CA ASN A 174 -5.35 8.61 6.32
C ASN A 174 -5.04 9.77 5.37
N LEU A 175 -4.64 9.52 4.13
CA LEU A 175 -4.46 10.57 3.12
C LEU A 175 -5.81 11.10 2.61
N ILE A 176 -5.80 12.33 2.12
CA ILE A 176 -6.89 12.82 1.27
C ILE A 176 -6.84 12.11 -0.08
N PRO A 177 -7.98 12.00 -0.81
CA PRO A 177 -8.04 11.27 -2.08
C PRO A 177 -7.00 11.74 -3.11
N GLU A 178 -6.71 13.02 -3.16
CA GLU A 178 -5.78 13.64 -4.10
C GLU A 178 -4.35 13.13 -3.87
N PHE A 179 -3.87 13.09 -2.64
CA PHE A 179 -2.56 12.55 -2.32
C PHE A 179 -2.48 11.04 -2.54
N LEU A 180 -3.56 10.33 -2.22
CA LEU A 180 -3.63 8.90 -2.47
C LEU A 180 -3.52 8.59 -3.96
N GLN A 181 -4.18 9.36 -4.81
CA GLN A 181 -4.07 9.29 -6.26
C GLN A 181 -2.65 9.57 -6.74
N MET A 182 -1.98 10.61 -6.20
CA MET A 182 -0.58 10.92 -6.54
C MET A 182 0.38 9.76 -6.20
N VAL A 183 0.11 9.02 -5.12
CA VAL A 183 0.88 7.82 -4.77
C VAL A 183 0.63 6.69 -5.76
N ASP A 184 -0.62 6.46 -6.15
CA ASP A 184 -1.00 5.43 -7.13
C ASP A 184 -0.43 5.70 -8.51
N GLU A 185 -0.36 6.97 -8.92
CA GLU A 185 0.24 7.42 -10.18
C GLU A 185 1.78 7.47 -10.14
N GLY A 186 2.40 7.16 -9.00
CA GLY A 186 3.85 7.22 -8.83
C GLY A 186 4.44 8.64 -8.78
N LYS A 187 3.58 9.68 -8.75
CA LYS A 187 4.00 11.10 -8.61
C LYS A 187 4.55 11.41 -7.23
N MET A 188 4.14 10.65 -6.22
CA MET A 188 4.61 10.79 -4.84
C MET A 188 5.12 9.46 -4.30
N ALA A 189 6.32 9.47 -3.72
CA ALA A 189 6.90 8.28 -3.09
C ALA A 189 6.18 7.93 -1.78
N LEU A 190 6.16 6.63 -1.44
CA LEU A 190 5.50 6.09 -0.25
C LEU A 190 5.97 6.76 1.05
N THR A 191 7.28 7.04 1.17
CA THR A 191 7.85 7.57 2.42
C THR A 191 7.36 8.97 2.79
N PRO A 192 7.39 10.00 1.92
CA PRO A 192 6.76 11.28 2.22
C PRO A 192 5.24 11.15 2.39
N ALA A 193 4.56 10.30 1.62
CA ALA A 193 3.12 10.08 1.76
C ALA A 193 2.72 9.59 3.16
N VAL A 194 3.49 8.68 3.76
CA VAL A 194 3.28 8.21 5.14
C VAL A 194 3.44 9.35 6.16
N GLU A 195 4.38 10.26 5.97
CA GLU A 195 4.50 11.43 6.87
C GLU A 195 3.31 12.38 6.70
N ILE A 196 2.87 12.64 5.46
CA ILE A 196 1.70 13.48 5.16
C ILE A 196 0.42 12.87 5.76
N SER A 197 0.29 11.54 5.75
CA SER A 197 -0.89 10.86 6.31
C SER A 197 -1.13 11.11 7.81
N ARG A 198 -0.11 11.60 8.51
CA ARG A 198 -0.17 11.97 9.94
C ARG A 198 -0.61 13.41 10.18
N LEU A 199 -0.69 14.22 9.13
CA LEU A 199 -1.19 15.58 9.20
C LEU A 199 -2.73 15.60 9.25
N HIS A 200 -3.30 16.63 9.88
CA HIS A 200 -4.73 16.88 9.80
C HIS A 200 -5.19 17.10 8.35
N LYS A 201 -6.43 16.72 8.04
CA LYS A 201 -6.98 16.82 6.68
C LYS A 201 -6.89 18.23 6.10
N GLU A 202 -7.09 19.26 6.90
CA GLU A 202 -6.96 20.64 6.44
C GLU A 202 -5.51 21.01 6.08
N SER A 203 -4.52 20.55 6.87
CA SER A 203 -3.11 20.73 6.53
C SER A 203 -2.72 19.97 5.26
N GLN A 204 -3.28 18.77 5.06
CA GLN A 204 -3.08 18.02 3.82
C GLN A 204 -3.65 18.77 2.61
N LYS A 205 -4.84 19.36 2.70
CA LYS A 205 -5.43 20.19 1.63
C LYS A 205 -4.60 21.43 1.32
N MET A 206 -4.10 22.12 2.36
CA MET A 206 -3.18 23.25 2.17
C MET A 206 -1.91 22.83 1.44
N LEU A 207 -1.30 21.72 1.86
CA LEU A 207 -0.10 21.18 1.23
C LEU A 207 -0.36 20.76 -0.23
N HIS A 208 -1.50 20.12 -0.51
CA HIS A 208 -1.85 19.75 -1.89
C HIS A 208 -1.97 20.98 -2.79
N ARG A 209 -2.65 22.03 -2.35
CA ARG A 209 -2.70 23.31 -3.07
C ARG A 209 -1.31 23.89 -3.33
N MET A 210 -0.41 23.77 -2.36
CA MET A 210 0.97 24.26 -2.54
C MET A 210 1.73 23.40 -3.56
N CYS A 211 1.50 22.06 -3.58
CA CYS A 211 2.06 21.19 -4.62
C CYS A 211 1.63 21.63 -6.03
N ASP A 212 0.35 21.99 -6.20
CA ASP A 212 -0.18 22.48 -7.48
C ASP A 212 0.46 23.83 -7.87
N ILE A 213 0.63 24.75 -6.92
CA ILE A 213 1.24 26.07 -7.17
C ILE A 213 2.72 25.95 -7.56
N CYS A 214 3.47 25.07 -6.88
CA CYS A 214 4.91 24.89 -7.09
C CYS A 214 5.23 23.84 -8.16
N ASP A 215 4.23 23.15 -8.72
CA ASP A 215 4.37 22.00 -9.62
C ASP A 215 5.40 20.98 -9.09
N CYS A 216 5.35 20.72 -7.79
CA CYS A 216 6.29 19.82 -7.15
C CYS A 216 5.71 19.12 -5.91
N THR A 217 6.23 17.93 -5.60
CA THR A 217 5.89 17.18 -4.38
C THR A 217 6.94 17.40 -3.29
N PRO A 218 6.56 17.40 -2.00
CA PRO A 218 7.52 17.58 -0.92
C PRO A 218 8.49 16.39 -0.80
N SER A 219 9.73 16.68 -0.42
CA SER A 219 10.72 15.66 -0.06
C SER A 219 10.40 15.07 1.33
N TYR A 220 10.99 13.91 1.64
CA TYR A 220 10.85 13.30 2.96
C TYR A 220 11.26 14.25 4.11
N SER A 221 12.39 14.96 3.96
CA SER A 221 12.85 15.90 4.98
C SER A 221 11.88 17.07 5.20
N GLN A 222 11.27 17.56 4.12
CA GLN A 222 10.25 18.60 4.19
C GLN A 222 8.99 18.10 4.91
N THR A 223 8.51 16.89 4.59
CA THR A 223 7.32 16.32 5.25
C THR A 223 7.54 16.03 6.73
N VAL A 224 8.74 15.57 7.14
CA VAL A 224 9.10 15.40 8.56
C VAL A 224 9.07 16.72 9.32
N ARG A 225 9.59 17.82 8.72
CA ARG A 225 9.53 19.17 9.32
C ARG A 225 8.11 19.67 9.44
N MET A 226 7.29 19.50 8.39
CA MET A 226 5.87 19.86 8.42
C MET A 226 5.12 19.11 9.53
N ARG A 227 5.39 17.81 9.69
CA ARG A 227 4.79 17.02 10.76
C ARG A 227 5.17 17.56 12.13
N ARG A 228 6.46 17.87 12.36
CA ARG A 228 6.91 18.45 13.62
C ARG A 228 6.20 19.76 13.94
N LEU A 229 6.08 20.67 12.96
CA LEU A 229 5.33 21.93 13.12
C LEU A 229 3.84 21.68 13.38
N ALA A 230 3.26 20.65 12.77
CA ALA A 230 1.88 20.26 13.04
C ALA A 230 1.69 19.75 14.47
N ASP A 231 2.61 18.92 14.97
CA ASP A 231 2.62 18.43 16.35
C ASP A 231 2.76 19.58 17.38
N GLU A 232 3.47 20.64 17.00
CA GLU A 232 3.62 21.89 17.78
C GLU A 232 2.44 22.86 17.62
N GLY A 233 1.45 22.53 16.74
CA GLY A 233 0.31 23.43 16.43
C GLY A 233 0.68 24.66 15.60
N ALA A 234 1.87 24.70 15.00
CA ALA A 234 2.43 25.84 14.29
C ALA A 234 2.41 25.70 12.76
N LEU A 235 1.84 24.62 12.21
CA LEU A 235 1.80 24.40 10.76
C LEU A 235 0.64 25.16 10.12
N GLY A 236 0.96 26.25 9.42
CA GLY A 236 0.02 27.03 8.61
C GLY A 236 0.48 27.14 7.16
N TRP A 237 -0.26 27.94 6.38
CA TRP A 237 0.04 28.17 4.97
C TRP A 237 1.44 28.77 4.75
N GLU A 238 1.85 29.73 5.57
CA GLU A 238 3.15 30.41 5.46
C GLU A 238 4.30 29.42 5.65
N GLN A 239 4.24 28.58 6.69
CA GLN A 239 5.25 27.56 6.98
C GLN A 239 5.33 26.51 5.86
N ILE A 240 4.18 26.08 5.33
CA ILE A 240 4.15 25.15 4.18
C ILE A 240 4.80 25.80 2.97
N SER A 241 4.46 27.07 2.67
CA SER A 241 5.02 27.81 1.55
C SER A 241 6.54 28.00 1.68
N GLU A 242 7.03 28.37 2.86
CA GLU A 242 8.45 28.50 3.14
C GLU A 242 9.21 27.18 2.92
N ILE A 243 8.72 26.09 3.51
CA ILE A 243 9.34 24.77 3.39
C ILE A 243 9.32 24.28 1.92
N MET A 244 8.24 24.51 1.18
CA MET A 244 8.12 24.06 -0.21
C MET A 244 8.98 24.91 -1.18
N SER A 245 9.27 26.15 -0.84
CA SER A 245 10.12 27.05 -1.63
C SER A 245 11.61 26.78 -1.48
N GLU A 246 12.01 25.95 -0.49
CA GLU A 246 13.42 25.60 -0.29
C GLU A 246 13.94 24.71 -1.42
N GLU A 247 15.16 24.97 -1.89
CA GLU A 247 15.87 24.08 -2.80
C GLU A 247 16.02 22.69 -2.21
N LYS A 248 15.50 21.68 -2.90
CA LYS A 248 15.62 20.30 -2.46
C LYS A 248 17.09 19.85 -2.51
N ALA A 249 17.53 19.11 -1.50
CA ALA A 249 18.91 18.62 -1.40
C ALA A 249 19.37 17.78 -2.60
N ASN A 250 18.44 17.14 -3.33
CA ASN A 250 18.71 16.39 -4.55
C ASN A 250 18.74 17.23 -5.84
N GLN A 251 18.31 18.51 -5.77
CA GLN A 251 18.39 19.46 -6.90
C GLN A 251 19.70 20.25 -6.87
N LYS A 252 20.47 20.19 -5.78
CA LYS A 252 21.81 20.79 -5.73
C LYS A 252 22.75 19.97 -6.63
N GLU A 253 23.39 20.64 -7.56
CA GLU A 253 24.45 20.02 -8.34
C GLU A 253 25.51 19.42 -7.40
N LYS A 254 25.81 18.15 -7.56
CA LYS A 254 26.79 17.44 -6.76
C LYS A 254 27.86 16.85 -7.65
N VAL A 255 29.10 17.10 -7.30
CA VAL A 255 30.24 16.36 -7.83
C VAL A 255 30.59 15.28 -6.83
N THR A 256 30.42 14.01 -7.23
CA THR A 256 30.74 12.87 -6.36
C THR A 256 32.11 12.33 -6.79
N LEU A 257 33.04 12.29 -5.83
CA LEU A 257 34.37 11.68 -6.00
C LEU A 257 34.38 10.38 -5.18
N PHE A 258 34.75 9.27 -5.82
CA PHE A 258 34.90 8.01 -5.10
C PHE A 258 36.20 8.03 -4.29
N ILE A 259 36.12 7.60 -3.03
CA ILE A 259 37.24 7.62 -2.11
C ILE A 259 38.39 6.74 -2.57
N ASP A 260 38.08 5.67 -3.31
CA ASP A 260 39.10 4.75 -3.85
C ASP A 260 39.97 5.43 -4.90
N ASP A 261 39.45 6.36 -5.68
CA ASP A 261 40.19 7.15 -6.65
C ASP A 261 41.14 8.14 -5.97
N LEU A 262 40.81 8.55 -4.77
CA LEU A 262 41.55 9.53 -3.99
C LEU A 262 42.60 8.91 -3.03
N LYS A 263 42.40 7.64 -2.62
CA LYS A 263 43.28 6.93 -1.66
C LYS A 263 44.75 6.93 -2.04
N LYS A 264 45.09 6.95 -3.34
CA LYS A 264 46.47 6.98 -3.83
C LYS A 264 47.21 8.32 -3.57
N TYR A 265 46.44 9.38 -3.27
CA TYR A 265 46.98 10.72 -3.03
C TYR A 265 47.05 11.10 -1.56
N TYR A 266 46.40 10.30 -0.67
CA TYR A 266 46.28 10.58 0.73
C TYR A 266 46.76 9.44 1.62
N PRO A 267 47.31 9.74 2.81
CA PRO A 267 47.68 8.69 3.75
C PRO A 267 46.50 7.87 4.21
N ARG A 268 46.73 6.61 4.59
CA ARG A 268 45.66 5.70 5.07
C ARG A 268 44.85 6.19 6.27
N SER A 269 45.38 7.12 7.03
CA SER A 269 44.74 7.75 8.21
C SER A 269 43.84 8.94 7.85
N ALA A 270 43.84 9.42 6.61
CA ALA A 270 43.04 10.57 6.21
C ALA A 270 41.52 10.20 6.19
N THR A 271 40.74 11.00 6.87
CA THR A 271 39.27 10.84 6.85
C THR A 271 38.66 11.49 5.60
N PRO A 272 37.45 11.07 5.19
CA PRO A 272 36.73 11.73 4.07
C PRO A 272 36.55 13.25 4.27
N LYS A 273 36.44 13.71 5.51
CA LYS A 273 36.36 15.14 5.83
C LYS A 273 37.65 15.86 5.57
N ASP A 274 38.78 15.27 5.95
CA ASP A 274 40.11 15.84 5.74
C ASP A 274 40.42 15.96 4.26
N ILE A 275 40.10 14.91 3.49
CA ILE A 275 40.28 14.89 2.03
C ILE A 275 39.45 15.99 1.37
N THR A 276 38.18 16.13 1.75
CA THR A 276 37.28 17.16 1.19
C THR A 276 37.78 18.55 1.51
N ALA A 277 38.21 18.80 2.76
CA ALA A 277 38.74 20.11 3.19
C ALA A 277 40.03 20.45 2.44
N ASP A 278 40.91 19.51 2.20
CA ASP A 278 42.15 19.71 1.47
C ASP A 278 41.91 19.99 -0.03
N ILE A 279 41.01 19.24 -0.66
CA ILE A 279 40.60 19.48 -2.05
C ILE A 279 40.03 20.89 -2.22
N LEU A 280 39.14 21.34 -1.32
CA LEU A 280 38.58 22.69 -1.36
C LEU A 280 39.66 23.76 -1.21
N ARG A 281 40.61 23.56 -0.29
CA ARG A 281 41.73 24.49 -0.09
C ARG A 281 42.63 24.60 -1.35
N MET A 282 42.93 23.47 -2.01
CA MET A 282 43.66 23.45 -3.23
C MET A 282 42.94 24.18 -4.38
N LEU A 283 41.62 24.01 -4.49
CA LEU A 283 40.79 24.68 -5.49
C LEU A 283 40.72 26.18 -5.25
N GLU A 284 40.57 26.62 -3.99
CA GLU A 284 40.61 28.03 -3.62
C GLU A 284 41.96 28.70 -3.96
N SER A 285 43.04 28.02 -3.63
CA SER A 285 44.39 28.49 -3.97
C SER A 285 44.59 28.66 -5.49
N ARG A 286 44.15 27.67 -6.29
CA ARG A 286 44.19 27.74 -7.74
C ARG A 286 43.30 28.87 -8.30
N TYR A 287 42.13 29.05 -7.75
CA TYR A 287 41.20 30.13 -8.14
C TYR A 287 41.82 31.50 -7.89
N LYS A 288 42.41 31.74 -6.71
CA LYS A 288 43.10 32.99 -6.34
C LYS A 288 44.30 33.22 -7.30
N ALA A 289 45.11 32.20 -7.60
CA ALA A 289 46.21 32.31 -8.51
C ALA A 289 45.79 32.64 -9.95
N ARG A 290 44.65 32.11 -10.41
CA ARG A 290 44.10 32.38 -11.75
C ARG A 290 43.58 33.81 -11.82
N ARG A 291 42.83 34.27 -10.82
CA ARG A 291 42.30 35.64 -10.73
C ARG A 291 43.43 36.69 -10.72
N ASN A 292 44.53 36.41 -10.04
CA ASN A 292 45.72 37.31 -10.04
C ASN A 292 46.47 37.32 -11.38
N ARG A 293 46.31 36.32 -12.23
CA ARG A 293 46.86 36.28 -13.58
C ARG A 293 46.02 37.05 -14.58
N ASP A 294 44.71 36.91 -14.50
CA ASP A 294 43.74 37.53 -15.41
C ASP A 294 43.48 39.03 -15.07
N GLY A 295 43.97 39.49 -13.95
CA GLY A 295 43.89 40.89 -13.48
C GLY A 295 45.17 41.69 -13.72
N ARG A 296 46.11 41.15 -14.53
CA ARG A 296 47.27 41.87 -15.06
C ARG A 296 47.19 41.89 -16.57
#